data_357e489fa8638072f8f15c6313355b5a
#
_entry.id   357e489fa8638072f8f15c6313355b5a
#
_cell.length_a   1.000
_cell.length_b   1.000
_cell.length_c   1.000
_cell.angle_alpha   90.00
_cell.angle_beta   90.00
_cell.angle_gamma   90.00
#
_symmetry.space_group_name_H-M   'P 1'
#
loop_
_entity.id
_entity.type
_entity.pdbx_description
1 polymer ?
#
loop_
_entity_poly.entity_id
_entity_poly.type
_entity_poly.pdbx_seq_one_letter_code
_entity_poly.pdbx_strand_id
1 'polypeptide(L)'
;KELMALDFADEAKRDEFKKSVYNKYLKDSQGGIIGYYVLTKIVDGKPLYDPASASDAKYYAAVATAFDQFRPNDPHAGMLRDVSLQALRRRNAGQGKTRVVEAEEITMIDIDLPNENGKNVKLSDVAGKGKKTVLIFSMMNQPESPALNIALSELFDNFGGNVAFYHVSFDADQYAWRDAARNLRWTTVIDPAGMTSDALRSYNVGSMPVFFIYTADGQLADRAQSVAELREKL
;
A
#
# COMPACT_ATOMS: atom_id res chain seq x y z
N LYS A 1 -39.32 14.77 -11.59
CA LYS A 1 -40.22 15.76 -10.98
C LYS A 1 -39.57 16.40 -9.76
N GLU A 2 -38.95 15.65 -8.85
CA GLU A 2 -38.28 16.17 -7.63
C GLU A 2 -37.07 17.07 -8.01
N LEU A 3 -36.32 16.75 -9.05
CA LEU A 3 -35.20 17.53 -9.55
C LEU A 3 -35.61 18.93 -10.05
N MET A 4 -36.77 19.03 -10.67
CA MET A 4 -37.28 20.30 -11.26
C MET A 4 -37.90 21.25 -10.21
N ALA A 5 -38.13 20.78 -9.00
CA ALA A 5 -38.62 21.57 -7.88
C ALA A 5 -37.54 22.01 -6.91
N LEU A 6 -36.28 21.66 -7.19
CA LEU A 6 -35.15 21.94 -6.32
C LEU A 6 -34.66 23.40 -6.54
N ASP A 7 -34.64 24.18 -5.46
CA ASP A 7 -33.96 25.48 -5.48
C ASP A 7 -32.44 25.28 -5.44
N PHE A 8 -31.81 25.38 -6.62
CA PHE A 8 -30.36 25.20 -6.78
C PHE A 8 -29.51 26.28 -6.14
N ALA A 9 -30.11 27.42 -5.77
CA ALA A 9 -29.43 28.47 -5.02
C ALA A 9 -29.19 28.10 -3.55
N ASP A 10 -30.04 27.21 -3.01
CA ASP A 10 -29.91 26.71 -1.62
C ASP A 10 -28.96 25.50 -1.58
N GLU A 11 -27.77 25.72 -1.08
CA GLU A 11 -26.72 24.69 -0.98
C GLU A 11 -27.10 23.55 -0.05
N ALA A 12 -27.80 23.84 1.06
CA ALA A 12 -28.20 22.83 2.02
C ALA A 12 -29.28 21.88 1.43
N LYS A 13 -30.24 22.41 0.71
CA LYS A 13 -31.27 21.62 0.01
C LYS A 13 -30.66 20.79 -1.11
N ARG A 14 -29.69 21.34 -1.83
CA ARG A 14 -28.96 20.63 -2.87
C ARG A 14 -28.17 19.44 -2.31
N ASP A 15 -27.50 19.62 -1.18
CA ASP A 15 -26.74 18.56 -0.52
C ASP A 15 -27.66 17.48 0.09
N GLU A 16 -28.79 17.86 0.64
CA GLU A 16 -29.80 16.93 1.12
C GLU A 16 -30.38 16.10 -0.05
N PHE A 17 -30.68 16.73 -1.15
CA PHE A 17 -31.13 16.05 -2.37
C PHE A 17 -30.06 15.06 -2.90
N LYS A 18 -28.78 15.45 -2.98
CA LYS A 18 -27.67 14.59 -3.36
C LYS A 18 -27.57 13.35 -2.46
N LYS A 19 -27.70 13.54 -1.13
CA LYS A 19 -27.70 12.44 -0.15
C LYS A 19 -28.89 11.49 -0.35
N SER A 20 -30.07 12.03 -0.60
CA SER A 20 -31.27 11.24 -0.82
C SER A 20 -31.15 10.39 -2.09
N VAL A 21 -30.66 10.96 -3.18
CA VAL A 21 -30.40 10.25 -4.44
C VAL A 21 -29.32 9.18 -4.27
N TYR A 22 -28.26 9.47 -3.53
CA TYR A 22 -27.23 8.50 -3.21
C TYR A 22 -27.80 7.29 -2.45
N ASN A 23 -28.55 7.54 -1.40
CA ASN A 23 -29.14 6.46 -0.58
C ASN A 23 -30.14 5.61 -1.35
N LYS A 24 -30.93 6.24 -2.25
CA LYS A 24 -32.00 5.58 -2.97
C LYS A 24 -31.54 4.82 -4.22
N TYR A 25 -30.51 5.33 -4.92
CA TYR A 25 -30.16 4.84 -6.27
C TYR A 25 -28.69 4.43 -6.43
N LEU A 26 -27.78 4.92 -5.61
CA LEU A 26 -26.36 4.69 -5.75
C LEU A 26 -25.84 3.59 -4.82
N LYS A 27 -26.31 3.59 -3.57
CA LYS A 27 -25.83 2.68 -2.53
C LYS A 27 -26.12 1.21 -2.84
N ASP A 28 -27.30 0.93 -3.44
CA ASP A 28 -27.81 -0.42 -3.67
C ASP A 28 -27.92 -0.76 -5.16
N SER A 29 -27.43 0.09 -6.07
CA SER A 29 -27.53 -0.19 -7.51
C SER A 29 -26.48 -1.21 -7.94
N GLN A 30 -26.90 -2.46 -8.12
CA GLN A 30 -26.07 -3.47 -8.76
C GLN A 30 -25.67 -2.99 -10.15
N GLY A 31 -24.37 -2.75 -10.37
CA GLY A 31 -23.79 -2.41 -11.66
C GLY A 31 -23.59 -0.93 -11.98
N GLY A 32 -23.93 0.00 -11.08
CA GLY A 32 -23.51 1.41 -11.18
C GLY A 32 -24.14 2.25 -12.30
N ILE A 33 -24.91 1.70 -13.25
CA ILE A 33 -25.45 2.44 -14.42
C ILE A 33 -26.34 3.60 -14.00
N ILE A 34 -27.23 3.39 -13.03
CA ILE A 34 -28.11 4.47 -12.54
C ILE A 34 -27.25 5.55 -11.91
N GLY A 35 -26.21 5.14 -11.16
CA GLY A 35 -25.24 6.05 -10.58
C GLY A 35 -24.51 6.89 -11.62
N TYR A 36 -24.00 6.27 -12.67
CA TYR A 36 -23.37 6.97 -13.79
C TYR A 36 -24.31 8.00 -14.44
N TYR A 37 -25.54 7.58 -14.75
CA TYR A 37 -26.54 8.46 -15.33
C TYR A 37 -26.85 9.67 -14.41
N VAL A 38 -26.90 9.46 -13.11
CA VAL A 38 -27.17 10.54 -12.14
C VAL A 38 -25.95 11.48 -12.02
N LEU A 39 -24.73 10.96 -12.02
CA LEU A 39 -23.51 11.77 -11.97
C LEU A 39 -23.35 12.69 -13.18
N THR A 40 -23.87 12.28 -14.37
CA THR A 40 -23.79 13.08 -15.60
C THR A 40 -24.90 14.13 -15.74
N LYS A 41 -25.78 14.29 -14.76
CA LYS A 41 -26.87 15.27 -14.81
C LYS A 41 -26.38 16.69 -14.69
N ILE A 42 -26.86 17.51 -15.63
CA ILE A 42 -26.68 18.97 -15.64
C ILE A 42 -28.03 19.60 -15.32
N VAL A 43 -28.06 20.57 -14.42
CA VAL A 43 -29.23 21.34 -14.01
C VAL A 43 -28.83 22.82 -14.04
N ASP A 44 -29.62 23.64 -14.77
CA ASP A 44 -29.36 25.06 -14.98
C ASP A 44 -27.92 25.36 -15.46
N GLY A 45 -27.40 24.51 -16.36
CA GLY A 45 -26.06 24.64 -16.94
C GLY A 45 -24.92 24.23 -16.02
N LYS A 46 -25.18 23.71 -14.83
CA LYS A 46 -24.17 23.26 -13.87
C LYS A 46 -24.33 21.75 -13.60
N PRO A 47 -23.22 21.02 -13.41
CA PRO A 47 -23.31 19.61 -13.03
C PRO A 47 -23.97 19.48 -11.66
N LEU A 48 -24.92 18.54 -11.53
CA LEU A 48 -25.56 18.22 -10.25
C LEU A 48 -24.51 17.70 -9.24
N TYR A 49 -23.62 16.85 -9.68
CA TYR A 49 -22.45 16.41 -8.94
C TYR A 49 -21.22 16.96 -9.65
N ASP A 50 -20.48 17.84 -8.99
CA ASP A 50 -19.29 18.45 -9.58
C ASP A 50 -18.06 17.56 -9.29
N PRO A 51 -17.38 17.02 -10.33
CA PRO A 51 -16.18 16.22 -10.14
C PRO A 51 -15.02 17.03 -9.55
N ALA A 52 -15.08 18.37 -9.62
CA ALA A 52 -14.09 19.24 -9.00
C ALA A 52 -14.37 19.51 -7.51
N SER A 53 -15.58 19.21 -7.03
CA SER A 53 -16.00 19.45 -5.64
C SER A 53 -15.47 18.34 -4.72
N ALA A 54 -14.79 18.74 -3.64
CA ALA A 54 -14.32 17.82 -2.61
C ALA A 54 -15.49 17.08 -1.90
N SER A 55 -16.64 17.73 -1.74
CA SER A 55 -17.83 17.14 -1.12
C SER A 55 -18.48 16.06 -1.99
N ASP A 56 -18.35 16.17 -3.32
CA ASP A 56 -18.94 15.24 -4.28
C ASP A 56 -18.03 14.06 -4.64
N ALA A 57 -16.75 14.11 -4.28
CA ALA A 57 -15.75 13.06 -4.55
C ALA A 57 -16.21 11.65 -4.13
N LYS A 58 -16.92 11.53 -3.01
CA LYS A 58 -17.46 10.26 -2.49
C LYS A 58 -18.47 9.59 -3.42
N TYR A 59 -19.25 10.38 -4.17
CA TYR A 59 -20.25 9.86 -5.10
C TYR A 59 -19.59 9.27 -6.34
N TYR A 60 -18.55 9.93 -6.85
CA TYR A 60 -17.73 9.42 -7.95
C TYR A 60 -17.00 8.14 -7.56
N ALA A 61 -16.43 8.09 -6.34
CA ALA A 61 -15.78 6.91 -5.82
C ALA A 61 -16.71 5.70 -5.70
N ALA A 62 -17.95 5.91 -5.22
CA ALA A 62 -18.93 4.85 -5.10
C ALA A 62 -19.33 4.26 -6.46
N VAL A 63 -19.56 5.12 -7.47
CA VAL A 63 -19.93 4.67 -8.82
C VAL A 63 -18.76 4.00 -9.53
N ALA A 64 -17.53 4.53 -9.39
CA ALA A 64 -16.32 3.91 -9.93
C ALA A 64 -16.12 2.50 -9.35
N THR A 65 -16.28 2.33 -8.04
CA THR A 65 -16.19 1.01 -7.39
C THR A 65 -17.23 0.03 -7.92
N ALA A 66 -18.48 0.49 -8.12
CA ALA A 66 -19.54 -0.36 -8.68
C ALA A 66 -19.23 -0.78 -10.13
N PHE A 67 -18.67 0.12 -10.94
CA PHE A 67 -18.23 -0.23 -12.30
C PHE A 67 -17.07 -1.22 -12.29
N ASP A 68 -16.06 -1.01 -11.46
CA ASP A 68 -14.93 -1.93 -11.34
C ASP A 68 -15.37 -3.34 -10.91
N GLN A 69 -16.35 -3.42 -10.01
CA GLN A 69 -16.83 -4.70 -9.49
C GLN A 69 -17.77 -5.44 -10.45
N PHE A 70 -18.70 -4.73 -11.10
CA PHE A 70 -19.77 -5.36 -11.87
C PHE A 70 -19.64 -5.18 -13.39
N ARG A 71 -18.80 -4.23 -13.85
CA ARG A 71 -18.64 -3.86 -15.26
C ARG A 71 -17.19 -3.48 -15.61
N PRO A 72 -16.19 -4.31 -15.28
CA PRO A 72 -14.77 -3.95 -15.42
C PRO A 72 -14.38 -3.65 -16.88
N ASN A 73 -15.10 -4.20 -17.85
CA ASN A 73 -14.84 -4.02 -19.29
C ASN A 73 -15.70 -2.89 -19.94
N ASP A 74 -16.47 -2.14 -19.14
CA ASP A 74 -17.25 -1.02 -19.65
C ASP A 74 -16.29 0.14 -20.00
N PRO A 75 -16.46 0.79 -21.19
CA PRO A 75 -15.60 1.93 -21.57
C PRO A 75 -15.58 3.08 -20.55
N HIS A 76 -16.66 3.23 -19.76
CA HIS A 76 -16.75 4.28 -18.76
C HIS A 76 -16.03 3.94 -17.44
N ALA A 77 -15.66 2.69 -17.19
CA ALA A 77 -15.00 2.27 -15.95
C ALA A 77 -13.66 3.00 -15.75
N GLY A 78 -12.83 3.07 -16.79
CA GLY A 78 -11.55 3.79 -16.75
C GLY A 78 -11.73 5.27 -16.46
N MET A 79 -12.65 5.93 -17.20
CA MET A 79 -12.95 7.35 -17.01
C MET A 79 -13.46 7.66 -15.59
N LEU A 80 -14.38 6.85 -15.06
CA LEU A 80 -14.92 7.01 -13.71
C LEU A 80 -13.82 6.85 -12.64
N ARG A 81 -12.91 5.90 -12.83
CA ARG A 81 -11.75 5.69 -11.95
C ARG A 81 -10.85 6.92 -11.94
N ASP A 82 -10.49 7.45 -13.10
CA ASP A 82 -9.64 8.64 -13.22
C ASP A 82 -10.27 9.87 -12.59
N VAL A 83 -11.54 10.13 -12.86
CA VAL A 83 -12.29 11.25 -12.28
C VAL A 83 -12.38 11.10 -10.76
N SER A 84 -12.67 9.89 -10.27
CA SER A 84 -12.74 9.59 -8.83
C SER A 84 -11.38 9.86 -8.15
N LEU A 85 -10.28 9.38 -8.71
CA LEU A 85 -8.94 9.59 -8.18
C LEU A 85 -8.55 11.08 -8.18
N GLN A 86 -8.89 11.82 -9.23
CA GLN A 86 -8.65 13.26 -9.28
C GLN A 86 -9.48 14.02 -8.23
N ALA A 87 -10.75 13.67 -8.05
CA ALA A 87 -11.62 14.26 -7.04
C ALA A 87 -11.08 14.00 -5.62
N LEU A 88 -10.60 12.79 -5.34
CA LEU A 88 -9.97 12.43 -4.07
C LEU A 88 -8.67 13.21 -3.83
N ARG A 89 -7.82 13.35 -4.85
CA ARG A 89 -6.58 14.15 -4.77
C ARG A 89 -6.88 15.61 -4.47
N ARG A 90 -7.88 16.21 -5.14
CA ARG A 90 -8.30 17.60 -4.89
C ARG A 90 -8.89 17.78 -3.48
N ARG A 91 -9.70 16.84 -3.02
CA ARG A 91 -10.22 16.85 -1.64
C ARG A 91 -9.08 16.86 -0.63
N ASN A 92 -8.07 16.04 -0.85
CA ASN A 92 -6.91 15.95 0.05
C ASN A 92 -6.01 17.20 -0.05
N ALA A 93 -5.91 17.84 -1.22
CA ALA A 93 -5.15 19.07 -1.44
C ALA A 93 -5.86 20.34 -0.95
N GLY A 94 -7.19 20.41 -1.11
CA GLY A 94 -8.00 21.60 -0.75
C GLY A 94 -8.37 21.68 0.73
N GLN A 95 -8.28 20.59 1.46
CA GLN A 95 -8.27 20.61 2.91
C GLN A 95 -6.85 20.94 3.37
N GLY A 96 -6.42 22.17 3.23
CA GLY A 96 -5.16 22.73 3.72
C GLY A 96 -4.82 22.47 5.23
N LYS A 97 -5.49 21.56 5.86
CA LYS A 97 -4.93 20.52 6.67
C LYS A 97 -4.14 19.61 5.69
N THR A 98 -2.87 19.88 5.56
CA THR A 98 -2.05 18.86 6.19
C THR A 98 -2.84 18.42 7.43
N ARG A 99 -3.72 17.44 7.29
CA ARG A 99 -3.60 16.36 8.19
C ARG A 99 -2.13 16.00 7.91
N VAL A 100 -1.26 16.49 8.73
CA VAL A 100 -0.49 15.59 9.50
C VAL A 100 -1.55 14.62 9.98
N VAL A 101 -1.88 13.62 9.16
CA VAL A 101 -1.89 12.28 9.67
C VAL A 101 -0.56 12.37 10.37
N GLU A 102 -0.56 12.64 11.69
CA GLU A 102 0.40 11.96 12.52
C GLU A 102 0.29 10.61 11.89
N ALA A 103 1.26 10.37 11.01
CA ALA A 103 1.35 9.11 10.30
C ALA A 103 1.36 8.26 11.50
N GLU A 104 0.17 7.61 11.79
CA GLU A 104 0.19 6.60 12.81
C GLU A 104 1.44 5.92 12.41
N GLU A 105 2.48 6.28 13.17
CA GLU A 105 3.88 6.00 12.84
C GLU A 105 3.77 4.65 12.25
N ILE A 106 4.10 4.44 10.93
CA ILE A 106 3.76 3.16 10.31
C ILE A 106 4.54 2.23 11.16
N THR A 107 3.88 1.82 12.21
CA THR A 107 4.42 1.01 13.27
C THR A 107 4.80 -0.22 12.51
N MET A 108 6.07 -0.46 12.41
CA MET A 108 6.71 -1.56 11.73
C MET A 108 5.79 -2.77 11.76
N ILE A 109 5.35 -3.26 10.59
CA ILE A 109 4.57 -4.50 10.51
C ILE A 109 5.51 -5.59 11.03
N ASP A 110 5.27 -6.05 12.25
CA ASP A 110 6.18 -7.00 12.88
C ASP A 110 6.12 -8.36 12.19
N ILE A 111 7.26 -9.01 12.12
CA ILE A 111 7.43 -10.34 11.52
C ILE A 111 8.00 -11.22 12.63
N ASP A 112 7.36 -12.33 12.92
CA ASP A 112 7.76 -13.30 13.95
C ASP A 112 7.97 -14.67 13.29
N LEU A 113 9.21 -15.01 12.95
CA LEU A 113 9.55 -16.18 12.15
C LEU A 113 10.72 -16.96 12.75
N PRO A 114 10.80 -18.29 12.49
CA PRO A 114 11.89 -19.12 12.99
C PRO A 114 13.23 -18.84 12.28
N ASN A 115 14.29 -18.76 13.08
CA ASN A 115 15.66 -18.72 12.60
C ASN A 115 16.21 -20.12 12.29
N GLU A 116 17.49 -20.22 11.89
CA GLU A 116 18.18 -21.48 11.54
C GLU A 116 18.23 -22.50 12.68
N ASN A 117 18.04 -22.07 13.93
CA ASN A 117 17.96 -22.92 15.12
C ASN A 117 16.51 -23.28 15.49
N GLY A 118 15.53 -22.85 14.73
CA GLY A 118 14.10 -23.07 14.98
C GLY A 118 13.51 -22.15 16.06
N LYS A 119 14.26 -21.14 16.53
CA LYS A 119 13.77 -20.16 17.48
C LYS A 119 13.13 -18.99 16.73
N ASN A 120 11.93 -18.61 17.13
CA ASN A 120 11.29 -17.43 16.59
C ASN A 120 12.04 -16.16 17.01
N VAL A 121 12.25 -15.28 16.04
CA VAL A 121 12.86 -13.95 16.17
C VAL A 121 11.94 -12.94 15.54
N LYS A 122 11.65 -11.86 16.26
CA LYS A 122 10.82 -10.76 15.75
C LYS A 122 11.65 -9.72 15.03
N LEU A 123 11.07 -9.09 14.01
CA LEU A 123 11.69 -7.92 13.40
C LEU A 123 11.89 -6.81 14.44
N SER A 124 10.94 -6.62 15.37
CA SER A 124 11.01 -5.66 16.46
C SER A 124 12.13 -5.97 17.48
N ASP A 125 12.67 -7.18 17.50
CA ASP A 125 13.84 -7.52 18.32
C ASP A 125 15.15 -6.94 17.73
N VAL A 126 15.14 -6.61 16.44
CA VAL A 126 16.30 -6.11 15.67
C VAL A 126 16.13 -4.63 15.32
N ALA A 127 14.98 -4.24 14.78
CA ALA A 127 14.68 -2.87 14.41
C ALA A 127 14.30 -2.01 15.62
N GLY A 128 14.59 -0.69 15.55
CA GLY A 128 14.28 0.23 16.64
C GLY A 128 15.20 0.10 17.84
N LYS A 129 16.40 -0.48 17.67
CA LYS A 129 17.40 -0.65 18.76
C LYS A 129 18.58 0.32 18.64
N GLY A 130 18.33 1.53 18.13
CA GLY A 130 19.35 2.56 17.98
C GLY A 130 20.28 2.41 16.78
N LYS A 131 19.96 1.46 15.86
CA LYS A 131 20.67 1.25 14.60
C LYS A 131 19.68 1.25 13.44
N LYS A 132 20.10 1.77 12.28
CA LYS A 132 19.35 1.53 11.05
C LYS A 132 19.19 0.02 10.84
N THR A 133 18.03 -0.42 10.37
CA THR A 133 17.79 -1.83 10.10
C THR A 133 17.35 -2.02 8.65
N VAL A 134 17.93 -3.01 7.99
CA VAL A 134 17.51 -3.44 6.65
C VAL A 134 16.73 -4.75 6.81
N LEU A 135 15.44 -4.69 6.50
CA LEU A 135 14.63 -5.87 6.32
C LEU A 135 14.79 -6.33 4.86
N ILE A 136 15.25 -7.56 4.67
CA ILE A 136 15.56 -8.16 3.38
C ILE A 136 14.56 -9.27 3.11
N PHE A 137 13.91 -9.24 1.95
CA PHE A 137 13.10 -10.33 1.44
C PHE A 137 13.77 -10.93 0.22
N SER A 138 14.10 -12.22 0.28
CA SER A 138 14.70 -12.93 -0.84
C SER A 138 14.41 -14.44 -0.78
N MET A 139 14.91 -15.14 -1.78
CA MET A 139 15.07 -16.59 -1.76
C MET A 139 16.57 -16.89 -1.72
N MET A 140 17.00 -17.88 -0.95
CA MET A 140 18.42 -18.23 -0.80
C MET A 140 18.82 -19.45 -1.63
N ASN A 141 17.85 -20.18 -2.16
CA ASN A 141 18.06 -21.37 -2.99
C ASN A 141 17.79 -21.08 -4.48
N GLN A 142 18.26 -19.93 -4.94
CA GLN A 142 18.24 -19.56 -6.37
C GLN A 142 19.67 -19.44 -6.89
N PRO A 143 19.91 -19.60 -8.21
CA PRO A 143 21.24 -19.49 -8.80
C PRO A 143 21.95 -18.16 -8.48
N GLU A 144 21.19 -17.07 -8.32
CA GLU A 144 21.71 -15.73 -8.05
C GLU A 144 21.96 -15.46 -6.57
N SER A 145 21.44 -16.31 -5.66
CA SER A 145 21.49 -16.07 -4.22
C SER A 145 22.91 -16.02 -3.63
N PRO A 146 23.90 -16.84 -4.09
CA PRO A 146 25.26 -16.71 -3.61
C PRO A 146 25.86 -15.33 -3.90
N ALA A 147 25.66 -14.78 -5.10
CA ALA A 147 26.15 -13.45 -5.46
C ALA A 147 25.46 -12.35 -4.62
N LEU A 148 24.17 -12.47 -4.40
CA LEU A 148 23.41 -11.57 -3.51
C LEU A 148 23.98 -11.60 -2.08
N ASN A 149 24.20 -12.79 -1.51
CA ASN A 149 24.70 -12.94 -0.14
C ASN A 149 26.12 -12.41 0.02
N ILE A 150 26.99 -12.55 -1.00
CA ILE A 150 28.32 -11.95 -1.02
C ILE A 150 28.21 -10.42 -1.00
N ALA A 151 27.42 -9.84 -1.92
CA ALA A 151 27.25 -8.38 -1.98
C ALA A 151 26.64 -7.80 -0.69
N LEU A 152 25.71 -8.52 -0.06
CA LEU A 152 25.15 -8.13 1.25
C LEU A 152 26.20 -8.25 2.37
N SER A 153 27.07 -9.25 2.34
CA SER A 153 28.13 -9.42 3.34
C SER A 153 29.15 -8.28 3.25
N GLU A 154 29.57 -7.91 2.04
CA GLU A 154 30.42 -6.75 1.81
C GLU A 154 29.78 -5.44 2.33
N LEU A 155 28.48 -5.27 2.05
CA LEU A 155 27.74 -4.11 2.51
C LEU A 155 27.63 -4.07 4.03
N PHE A 156 27.31 -5.20 4.67
CA PHE A 156 27.22 -5.33 6.11
C PHE A 156 28.55 -5.01 6.81
N ASP A 157 29.67 -5.48 6.24
CA ASP A 157 31.02 -5.19 6.77
C ASP A 157 31.39 -3.72 6.66
N ASN A 158 31.05 -3.08 5.54
CA ASN A 158 31.33 -1.67 5.32
C ASN A 158 30.67 -0.74 6.35
N PHE A 159 29.51 -1.13 6.89
CA PHE A 159 28.82 -0.35 7.92
C PHE A 159 29.26 -0.67 9.36
N GLY A 160 30.17 -1.65 9.56
CA GLY A 160 30.87 -1.86 10.82
C GLY A 160 29.98 -2.01 12.06
N GLY A 161 28.79 -2.62 11.90
CA GLY A 161 27.84 -2.82 12.99
C GLY A 161 26.93 -1.63 13.28
N ASN A 162 26.95 -0.57 12.50
CA ASN A 162 26.02 0.57 12.60
C ASN A 162 24.66 0.29 11.94
N VAL A 163 24.59 -0.77 11.13
CA VAL A 163 23.37 -1.24 10.47
C VAL A 163 23.10 -2.68 10.87
N ALA A 164 21.87 -2.99 11.20
CA ALA A 164 21.41 -4.34 11.45
C ALA A 164 20.68 -4.89 10.21
N PHE A 165 20.81 -6.19 9.94
CA PHE A 165 20.06 -6.86 8.89
C PHE A 165 19.12 -7.89 9.51
N TYR A 166 17.89 -7.92 8.99
CA TYR A 166 16.90 -8.94 9.28
C TYR A 166 16.44 -9.53 7.94
N HIS A 167 16.83 -10.76 7.66
CA HIS A 167 16.69 -11.38 6.36
C HIS A 167 15.63 -12.49 6.39
N VAL A 168 14.52 -12.27 5.71
CA VAL A 168 13.43 -13.24 5.56
C VAL A 168 13.62 -13.99 4.24
N SER A 169 13.74 -15.31 4.34
CA SER A 169 13.75 -16.21 3.21
C SER A 169 12.37 -16.81 2.98
N PHE A 170 11.98 -16.93 1.71
CA PHE A 170 10.73 -17.55 1.27
C PHE A 170 10.96 -18.86 0.54
N ASP A 171 12.07 -19.54 0.86
CA ASP A 171 12.42 -20.81 0.25
C ASP A 171 11.48 -21.94 0.70
N ALA A 172 11.12 -22.80 -0.24
CA ALA A 172 10.35 -24.01 0.07
C ALA A 172 11.22 -25.08 0.75
N ASP A 173 12.53 -25.13 0.44
CA ASP A 173 13.49 -26.06 1.03
C ASP A 173 14.14 -25.46 2.27
N GLN A 174 13.62 -25.83 3.43
CA GLN A 174 14.14 -25.37 4.72
C GLN A 174 15.54 -25.89 5.05
N TYR A 175 15.95 -27.01 4.50
CA TYR A 175 17.30 -27.57 4.75
C TYR A 175 18.36 -26.81 3.98
N ALA A 176 18.14 -26.59 2.69
CA ALA A 176 19.04 -25.79 1.86
C ALA A 176 19.16 -24.35 2.37
N TRP A 177 18.03 -23.74 2.76
CA TRP A 177 18.04 -22.44 3.41
C TRP A 177 18.88 -22.40 4.69
N ARG A 178 18.71 -23.41 5.58
CA ARG A 178 19.41 -23.45 6.87
C ARG A 178 20.94 -23.52 6.68
N ASP A 179 21.40 -24.25 5.70
CA ASP A 179 22.82 -24.34 5.39
C ASP A 179 23.38 -23.02 4.86
N ALA A 180 22.63 -22.29 4.05
CA ALA A 180 22.99 -20.94 3.61
C ALA A 180 22.95 -19.91 4.77
N ALA A 181 21.91 -19.96 5.61
CA ALA A 181 21.70 -19.02 6.70
C ALA A 181 22.81 -19.08 7.77
N ARG A 182 23.34 -20.27 8.08
CA ARG A 182 24.43 -20.44 9.06
C ARG A 182 25.72 -19.71 8.71
N ASN A 183 25.91 -19.37 7.44
CA ASN A 183 27.10 -18.67 6.97
C ASN A 183 26.93 -17.14 6.98
N LEU A 184 25.73 -16.64 7.32
CA LEU A 184 25.42 -15.22 7.37
C LEU A 184 25.61 -14.69 8.81
N ARG A 185 26.09 -13.46 8.92
CA ARG A 185 26.45 -12.83 10.22
C ARG A 185 25.35 -11.96 10.78
N TRP A 186 24.19 -11.98 10.18
CA TRP A 186 23.00 -11.22 10.62
C TRP A 186 21.81 -12.15 10.86
N THR A 187 20.75 -11.61 11.44
CA THR A 187 19.53 -12.36 11.72
C THR A 187 18.90 -12.84 10.41
N THR A 188 18.73 -14.14 10.29
CA THR A 188 18.10 -14.78 9.14
C THR A 188 16.96 -15.67 9.63
N VAL A 189 15.81 -15.52 9.02
CA VAL A 189 14.58 -16.27 9.35
C VAL A 189 13.96 -16.83 8.06
N ILE A 190 13.12 -17.85 8.20
CA ILE A 190 12.39 -18.44 7.07
C ILE A 190 10.89 -18.31 7.28
N ASP A 191 10.18 -17.94 6.23
CA ASP A 191 8.73 -18.04 6.20
C ASP A 191 8.31 -19.35 5.52
N PRO A 192 7.78 -20.31 6.28
CA PRO A 192 7.38 -21.61 5.73
C PRO A 192 6.19 -21.53 4.77
N ALA A 193 5.45 -20.41 4.75
CA ALA A 193 4.38 -20.18 3.79
C ALA A 193 4.91 -19.84 2.39
N GLY A 194 6.22 -19.56 2.24
CA GLY A 194 6.87 -19.25 0.96
C GLY A 194 6.16 -18.12 0.22
N MET A 195 5.89 -18.31 -1.06
CA MET A 195 5.25 -17.29 -1.91
C MET A 195 3.80 -16.96 -1.54
N THR A 196 3.18 -17.70 -0.64
CA THR A 196 1.81 -17.42 -0.15
C THR A 196 1.79 -16.64 1.16
N SER A 197 2.95 -16.22 1.63
CA SER A 197 3.14 -15.50 2.89
C SER A 197 2.30 -14.23 3.02
N ASP A 198 1.74 -14.04 4.21
CA ASP A 198 1.07 -12.80 4.59
C ASP A 198 2.05 -11.61 4.67
N ALA A 199 3.32 -11.87 5.00
CA ALA A 199 4.35 -10.83 5.01
C ALA A 199 4.56 -10.22 3.62
N LEU A 200 4.58 -11.03 2.54
CA LEU A 200 4.68 -10.53 1.18
C LEU A 200 3.51 -9.61 0.80
N ARG A 201 2.30 -9.96 1.23
CA ARG A 201 1.09 -9.13 1.00
C ARG A 201 1.14 -7.84 1.81
N SER A 202 1.46 -7.94 3.09
CA SER A 202 1.48 -6.79 4.01
C SER A 202 2.54 -5.75 3.61
N TYR A 203 3.68 -6.20 3.10
CA TYR A 203 4.76 -5.35 2.61
C TYR A 203 4.63 -4.98 1.12
N ASN A 204 3.55 -5.39 0.45
CA ASN A 204 3.32 -5.15 -0.98
C ASN A 204 4.52 -5.55 -1.86
N VAL A 205 4.98 -6.79 -1.70
CA VAL A 205 6.15 -7.33 -2.41
C VAL A 205 5.71 -8.05 -3.66
N GLY A 206 6.03 -7.49 -4.83
CA GLY A 206 5.75 -8.09 -6.14
C GLY A 206 6.94 -8.82 -6.76
N SER A 207 8.16 -8.54 -6.29
CA SER A 207 9.39 -9.18 -6.77
C SER A 207 10.45 -9.22 -5.69
N MET A 208 11.36 -10.18 -5.76
CA MET A 208 12.51 -10.33 -4.86
C MET A 208 13.82 -10.36 -5.67
N PRO A 209 14.96 -9.89 -5.10
CA PRO A 209 15.08 -9.36 -3.74
C PRO A 209 14.46 -7.97 -3.59
N VAL A 210 14.05 -7.63 -2.37
CA VAL A 210 13.61 -6.30 -1.99
C VAL A 210 14.07 -5.97 -0.57
N PHE A 211 14.38 -4.71 -0.33
CA PHE A 211 14.96 -4.20 0.90
C PHE A 211 14.10 -3.07 1.44
N PHE A 212 13.77 -3.12 2.73
CA PHE A 212 13.10 -2.06 3.44
C PHE A 212 14.04 -1.49 4.48
N ILE A 213 14.23 -0.19 4.50
CA ILE A 213 15.19 0.51 5.35
C ILE A 213 14.42 1.15 6.49
N TYR A 214 14.76 0.75 7.71
CA TYR A 214 14.20 1.33 8.93
C TYR A 214 15.23 2.28 9.57
N THR A 215 14.73 3.37 10.09
CA THR A 215 15.50 4.31 10.92
C THR A 215 15.94 3.65 12.24
N ALA A 216 16.79 4.32 13.00
CA ALA A 216 17.29 3.82 14.28
C ALA A 216 16.20 3.68 15.36
N ASP A 217 15.11 4.40 15.23
CA ASP A 217 13.90 4.34 16.06
C ASP A 217 12.83 3.36 15.55
N GLY A 218 13.10 2.67 14.42
CA GLY A 218 12.25 1.60 13.91
C GLY A 218 11.14 2.04 12.94
N GLN A 219 11.22 3.26 12.41
CA GLN A 219 10.28 3.73 11.40
C GLN A 219 10.74 3.35 9.99
N LEU A 220 9.82 2.96 9.11
CA LEU A 220 10.13 2.68 7.72
C LEU A 220 10.50 3.98 6.99
N ALA A 221 11.76 4.08 6.56
CA ALA A 221 12.31 5.26 5.91
C ALA A 221 12.28 5.14 4.38
N ASP A 222 12.64 3.99 3.82
CA ASP A 222 12.82 3.83 2.38
C ASP A 222 12.73 2.36 1.94
N ARG A 223 12.73 2.14 0.61
CA ARG A 223 12.72 0.83 -0.03
C ARG A 223 13.73 0.82 -1.19
N ALA A 224 14.43 -0.30 -1.37
CA ALA A 224 15.34 -0.53 -2.48
C ALA A 224 15.04 -1.88 -3.16
N GLN A 225 15.35 -2.01 -4.45
CA GLN A 225 15.16 -3.24 -5.24
C GLN A 225 16.46 -3.87 -5.71
N SER A 226 17.60 -3.25 -5.40
CA SER A 226 18.92 -3.78 -5.67
C SER A 226 19.91 -3.44 -4.56
N VAL A 227 21.00 -4.20 -4.45
CA VAL A 227 22.07 -3.90 -3.48
C VAL A 227 22.75 -2.57 -3.81
N ALA A 228 22.84 -2.19 -5.10
CA ALA A 228 23.39 -0.89 -5.49
C ALA A 228 22.53 0.27 -4.95
N GLU A 229 21.21 0.19 -5.15
CA GLU A 229 20.26 1.18 -4.61
C GLU A 229 20.27 1.19 -3.08
N LEU A 230 20.34 0.01 -2.45
CA LEU A 230 20.44 -0.09 -1.00
C LEU A 230 21.69 0.62 -0.45
N ARG A 231 22.83 0.46 -1.12
CA ARG A 231 24.10 1.10 -0.75
C ARG A 231 24.02 2.64 -0.80
N GLU A 232 23.29 3.19 -1.77
CA GLU A 232 23.12 4.64 -1.91
C GLU A 232 22.21 5.23 -0.82
N LYS A 233 21.29 4.42 -0.27
CA LYS A 233 20.29 4.87 0.72
C LYS A 233 20.70 4.65 2.18
N LEU A 234 21.74 3.87 2.44
CA LEU A 234 22.26 3.60 3.77
C LEU A 234 23.26 4.65 4.23
#